data_66d4ee184c16e53ecd76332695afa073
#
_entry.id   66d4ee184c16e53ecd76332695afa073
#
_cell.length_a   1.000
_cell.length_b   1.000
_cell.length_c   1.000
_cell.angle_alpha   90.00
_cell.angle_beta   90.00
_cell.angle_gamma   90.00
#
_symmetry.space_group_name_H-M   'P 1'
#
loop_
_entity.id
_entity.type
_entity.pdbx_description
1 polymer ?
#
loop_
_entity_poly.entity_id
_entity_poly.type
_entity_poly.pdbx_seq_one_letter_code
_entity_poly.pdbx_strand_id
1 'polypeptide(L)'
;MIESINGKLLKEMFISGANHLQNNKDLIDKLNVFPVPDGDTGTNMSLTIASAIKELKTIKSDSITDLGKALSKGSLMGARGNSGVILSQIIRGIAKSIEGKDQLSVEDLAKALKSGSDTAYKAVIKPIEGTILTVVRESSDFAVKNSKKAKDCVEFMEMLVEEADKSLERTPDLLKNLKDADRKSVV
;
A
#
# COMPACT_ATOMS: atom_id res chain seq x y z
N MET A 1 8.00 22.79 1.30
CA MET A 1 6.65 22.52 1.82
C MET A 1 5.77 22.07 0.66
N ILE A 2 5.19 20.87 0.73
CA ILE A 2 4.30 20.29 -0.32
C ILE A 2 2.90 20.20 0.28
N GLU A 3 2.06 21.19 -0.03
CA GLU A 3 0.71 21.30 0.55
C GLU A 3 -0.29 20.33 -0.10
N SER A 4 -0.05 19.93 -1.34
CA SER A 4 -0.90 18.99 -2.07
C SER A 4 -0.11 18.19 -3.10
N ILE A 5 -0.63 17.02 -3.44
CA ILE A 5 -0.09 16.11 -4.45
C ILE A 5 -0.89 16.27 -5.74
N ASN A 6 -0.25 16.70 -6.82
CA ASN A 6 -0.83 16.68 -8.15
C ASN A 6 -0.59 15.35 -8.87
N GLY A 7 -1.19 15.15 -10.04
CA GLY A 7 -1.06 13.90 -10.77
C GLY A 7 0.37 13.55 -11.16
N LYS A 8 1.19 14.53 -11.55
CA LYS A 8 2.60 14.29 -11.88
C LYS A 8 3.36 13.72 -10.67
N LEU A 9 3.24 14.36 -9.51
CA LEU A 9 3.88 13.90 -8.28
C LEU A 9 3.34 12.54 -7.84
N LEU A 10 2.02 12.32 -7.92
CA LEU A 10 1.40 11.03 -7.63
C LEU A 10 2.02 9.90 -8.48
N LYS A 11 2.19 10.15 -9.79
CA LYS A 11 2.82 9.22 -10.72
C LYS A 11 4.26 8.89 -10.30
N GLU A 12 5.04 9.91 -9.96
CA GLU A 12 6.43 9.76 -9.50
C GLU A 12 6.51 8.97 -8.18
N MET A 13 5.61 9.23 -7.23
CA MET A 13 5.52 8.51 -5.95
C MET A 13 5.26 7.01 -6.16
N PHE A 14 4.31 6.65 -7.02
CA PHE A 14 4.02 5.24 -7.32
C PHE A 14 5.20 4.54 -8.01
N ILE A 15 5.87 5.21 -8.95
CA ILE A 15 7.08 4.67 -9.61
C ILE A 15 8.20 4.47 -8.58
N SER A 16 8.44 5.44 -7.70
CA SER A 16 9.46 5.35 -6.66
C SER A 16 9.17 4.20 -5.68
N GLY A 17 7.93 4.09 -5.21
CA GLY A 17 7.51 3.00 -4.33
C GLY A 17 7.65 1.61 -4.98
N ALA A 18 7.31 1.49 -6.28
CA ALA A 18 7.49 0.25 -7.03
C ALA A 18 8.97 -0.13 -7.16
N ASN A 19 9.85 0.82 -7.41
CA ASN A 19 11.31 0.60 -7.46
C ASN A 19 11.84 0.17 -6.09
N HIS A 20 11.37 0.81 -5.01
CA HIS A 20 11.77 0.45 -3.65
C HIS A 20 11.37 -0.98 -3.30
N LEU A 21 10.14 -1.38 -3.61
CA LEU A 21 9.66 -2.73 -3.42
C LEU A 21 10.49 -3.74 -4.25
N GLN A 22 10.77 -3.42 -5.52
CA GLN A 22 11.59 -4.28 -6.39
C GLN A 22 13.00 -4.48 -5.83
N ASN A 23 13.62 -3.44 -5.29
CA ASN A 23 14.97 -3.50 -4.71
C ASN A 23 15.02 -4.33 -3.42
N ASN A 24 13.92 -4.44 -2.70
CA ASN A 24 13.81 -5.20 -1.45
C ASN A 24 13.12 -6.56 -1.62
N LYS A 25 12.78 -6.94 -2.84
CA LYS A 25 12.01 -8.15 -3.16
C LYS A 25 12.59 -9.41 -2.51
N ASP A 26 13.89 -9.65 -2.68
CA ASP A 26 14.54 -10.87 -2.19
C ASP A 26 14.61 -10.91 -0.66
N LEU A 27 14.68 -9.76 0.00
CA LEU A 27 14.59 -9.67 1.46
C LEU A 27 13.19 -10.05 1.93
N ILE A 28 12.16 -9.52 1.27
CA ILE A 28 10.76 -9.82 1.58
C ILE A 28 10.47 -11.30 1.36
N ASP A 29 10.95 -11.91 0.28
CA ASP A 29 10.82 -13.35 0.02
C ASP A 29 11.43 -14.19 1.14
N LYS A 30 12.62 -13.83 1.64
CA LYS A 30 13.28 -14.51 2.76
C LYS A 30 12.54 -14.39 4.10
N LEU A 31 11.75 -13.34 4.29
CA LEU A 31 10.97 -13.12 5.52
C LEU A 31 9.61 -13.82 5.50
N ASN A 32 9.19 -14.32 4.36
CA ASN A 32 7.88 -14.97 4.21
C ASN A 32 7.81 -16.29 4.99
N VAL A 33 6.91 -16.35 5.98
CA VAL A 33 6.61 -17.55 6.77
C VAL A 33 5.11 -17.82 6.92
N PHE A 34 4.26 -16.91 6.44
CA PHE A 34 2.81 -17.02 6.57
C PHE A 34 2.11 -16.53 5.27
N PRO A 35 1.02 -17.17 4.84
CA PRO A 35 0.39 -18.40 5.38
C PRO A 35 1.17 -19.69 5.07
N VAL A 36 2.02 -19.67 4.06
CA VAL A 36 2.91 -20.76 3.63
C VAL A 36 4.30 -20.18 3.43
N PRO A 37 5.37 -20.82 3.92
CA PRO A 37 6.74 -20.33 3.76
C PRO A 37 7.31 -20.71 2.37
N ASP A 38 6.64 -20.26 1.29
CA ASP A 38 7.04 -20.52 -0.09
C ASP A 38 8.02 -19.47 -0.66
N GLY A 39 8.30 -18.41 0.12
CA GLY A 39 9.32 -17.42 -0.21
C GLY A 39 9.00 -16.60 -1.45
N ASP A 40 7.74 -16.33 -1.73
CA ASP A 40 7.32 -15.64 -2.96
C ASP A 40 6.58 -14.30 -2.77
N THR A 41 6.42 -13.84 -1.52
CA THR A 41 5.65 -12.62 -1.21
C THR A 41 6.22 -11.39 -1.91
N GLY A 42 7.52 -11.16 -1.81
CA GLY A 42 8.20 -10.03 -2.47
C GLY A 42 8.10 -10.10 -3.97
N THR A 43 8.30 -11.30 -4.53
CA THR A 43 8.14 -11.57 -5.96
C THR A 43 6.71 -11.26 -6.43
N ASN A 44 5.70 -11.77 -5.73
CA ASN A 44 4.29 -11.57 -6.07
C ASN A 44 3.88 -10.10 -6.00
N MET A 45 4.28 -9.39 -4.94
CA MET A 45 3.99 -7.95 -4.79
C MET A 45 4.72 -7.13 -5.87
N SER A 46 5.99 -7.44 -6.14
CA SER A 46 6.77 -6.75 -7.18
C SER A 46 6.19 -6.93 -8.58
N LEU A 47 5.77 -8.13 -8.94
CA LEU A 47 5.11 -8.39 -10.24
C LEU A 47 3.77 -7.66 -10.32
N THR A 48 3.01 -7.61 -9.24
CA THR A 48 1.73 -6.91 -9.17
C THR A 48 1.89 -5.42 -9.38
N ILE A 49 2.82 -4.77 -8.65
CA ILE A 49 3.05 -3.33 -8.79
C ILE A 49 3.71 -2.98 -10.14
N ALA A 50 4.59 -3.83 -10.67
CA ALA A 50 5.19 -3.63 -11.98
C ALA A 50 4.13 -3.61 -13.09
N SER A 51 3.11 -4.45 -12.99
CA SER A 51 1.96 -4.43 -13.92
C SER A 51 1.17 -3.11 -13.81
N ALA A 52 0.95 -2.61 -12.59
CA ALA A 52 0.32 -1.31 -12.37
C ALA A 52 1.14 -0.17 -12.99
N ILE A 53 2.47 -0.17 -12.79
CA ILE A 53 3.36 0.85 -13.36
C ILE A 53 3.42 0.76 -14.88
N LYS A 54 3.37 -0.45 -15.45
CA LYS A 54 3.30 -0.63 -16.91
C LYS A 54 2.05 0.07 -17.49
N GLU A 55 0.89 -0.15 -16.88
CA GLU A 55 -0.35 0.50 -17.30
C GLU A 55 -0.29 2.02 -17.08
N LEU A 56 0.23 2.46 -15.93
CA LEU A 56 0.42 3.87 -15.58
C LEU A 56 1.28 4.62 -16.63
N LYS A 57 2.33 3.99 -17.15
CA LYS A 57 3.21 4.58 -18.17
C LYS A 57 2.53 4.78 -19.52
N THR A 58 1.41 4.12 -19.79
CA THR A 58 0.62 4.34 -21.03
C THR A 58 -0.18 5.63 -20.97
N ILE A 59 -0.45 6.15 -19.78
CA ILE A 59 -1.25 7.36 -19.56
C ILE A 59 -0.41 8.60 -19.85
N LYS A 60 -0.85 9.41 -20.81
CA LYS A 60 -0.20 10.68 -21.18
C LYS A 60 -0.71 11.87 -20.37
N SER A 61 -1.87 11.73 -19.73
CA SER A 61 -2.49 12.73 -18.88
C SER A 61 -1.88 12.71 -17.48
N ASP A 62 -1.85 13.86 -16.82
CA ASP A 62 -1.54 14.01 -15.38
C ASP A 62 -2.83 14.06 -14.53
N SER A 63 -3.98 13.66 -15.09
CA SER A 63 -5.23 13.53 -14.35
C SER A 63 -5.13 12.46 -13.27
N ILE A 64 -5.35 12.84 -12.01
CA ILE A 64 -5.36 11.92 -10.86
C ILE A 64 -6.35 10.78 -11.08
N THR A 65 -7.51 11.07 -11.68
CA THR A 65 -8.53 10.07 -12.01
C THR A 65 -8.02 9.04 -13.02
N ASP A 66 -7.36 9.47 -14.09
CA ASP A 66 -6.85 8.57 -15.12
C ASP A 66 -5.69 7.72 -14.58
N LEU A 67 -4.79 8.35 -13.81
CA LEU A 67 -3.69 7.65 -13.14
C LEU A 67 -4.20 6.61 -12.15
N GLY A 68 -5.21 6.95 -11.33
CA GLY A 68 -5.86 6.02 -10.40
C GLY A 68 -6.51 4.83 -11.11
N LYS A 69 -7.23 5.06 -12.20
CA LYS A 69 -7.83 4.00 -13.02
C LYS A 69 -6.78 3.07 -13.62
N ALA A 70 -5.67 3.62 -14.13
CA ALA A 70 -4.57 2.84 -14.69
C ALA A 70 -3.89 1.96 -13.62
N LEU A 71 -3.57 2.54 -12.45
CA LEU A 71 -2.99 1.81 -11.32
C LEU A 71 -3.90 0.67 -10.85
N SER A 72 -5.19 0.94 -10.67
CA SER A 72 -6.18 -0.06 -10.26
C SER A 72 -6.31 -1.18 -11.28
N LYS A 73 -6.46 -0.85 -12.56
CA LYS A 73 -6.57 -1.83 -13.65
C LYS A 73 -5.29 -2.67 -13.75
N GLY A 74 -4.14 -2.03 -13.81
CA GLY A 74 -2.85 -2.71 -13.98
C GLY A 74 -2.51 -3.62 -12.80
N SER A 75 -2.74 -3.18 -11.56
CA SER A 75 -2.52 -4.02 -10.38
C SER A 75 -3.46 -5.22 -10.32
N LEU A 76 -4.74 -5.04 -10.68
CA LEU A 76 -5.71 -6.12 -10.69
C LEU A 76 -5.36 -7.19 -11.75
N MET A 77 -5.02 -6.77 -12.97
CA MET A 77 -4.63 -7.66 -14.07
C MET A 77 -3.32 -8.40 -13.80
N GLY A 78 -2.42 -7.77 -13.04
CA GLY A 78 -1.11 -8.32 -12.69
C GLY A 78 -1.05 -9.00 -11.32
N ALA A 79 -2.15 -9.09 -10.58
CA ALA A 79 -2.16 -9.63 -9.23
C ALA A 79 -1.63 -11.07 -9.19
N ARG A 80 -0.68 -11.31 -8.27
CA ARG A 80 -0.03 -12.62 -8.05
C ARG A 80 -0.08 -12.98 -6.58
N GLY A 81 -0.41 -14.23 -6.29
CA GLY A 81 -0.49 -14.74 -4.92
C GLY A 81 -1.46 -13.96 -4.03
N ASN A 82 -1.54 -14.34 -2.76
CA ASN A 82 -2.40 -13.64 -1.79
C ASN A 82 -1.94 -12.20 -1.55
N SER A 83 -0.63 -11.99 -1.43
CA SER A 83 -0.04 -10.67 -1.17
C SER A 83 -0.28 -9.69 -2.33
N GLY A 84 -0.13 -10.13 -3.57
CA GLY A 84 -0.42 -9.31 -4.75
C GLY A 84 -1.91 -8.99 -4.89
N VAL A 85 -2.80 -9.94 -4.57
CA VAL A 85 -4.25 -9.69 -4.55
C VAL A 85 -4.58 -8.62 -3.51
N ILE A 86 -4.06 -8.73 -2.28
CA ILE A 86 -4.29 -7.74 -1.22
C ILE A 86 -3.76 -6.36 -1.66
N LEU A 87 -2.53 -6.29 -2.18
CA LEU A 87 -1.94 -5.04 -2.69
C LEU A 87 -2.82 -4.42 -3.80
N SER A 88 -3.33 -5.24 -4.72
CA SER A 88 -4.22 -4.75 -5.78
C SER A 88 -5.53 -4.14 -5.23
N GLN A 89 -6.06 -4.71 -4.16
CA GLN A 89 -7.28 -4.19 -3.52
C GLN A 89 -7.02 -2.89 -2.74
N ILE A 90 -5.84 -2.76 -2.11
CA ILE A 90 -5.41 -1.49 -1.48
C ILE A 90 -5.34 -0.39 -2.56
N ILE A 91 -4.64 -0.66 -3.67
CA ILE A 91 -4.51 0.29 -4.79
C ILE A 91 -5.89 0.64 -5.37
N ARG A 92 -6.79 -0.34 -5.52
CA ARG A 92 -8.16 -0.12 -5.99
C ARG A 92 -8.96 0.80 -5.09
N GLY A 93 -8.87 0.61 -3.77
CA GLY A 93 -9.56 1.46 -2.80
C GLY A 93 -9.01 2.90 -2.81
N ILE A 94 -7.69 3.06 -2.91
CA ILE A 94 -7.04 4.37 -3.08
C ILE A 94 -7.56 5.04 -4.36
N ALA A 95 -7.49 4.36 -5.49
CA ALA A 95 -7.91 4.88 -6.79
C ALA A 95 -9.36 5.36 -6.79
N LYS A 96 -10.25 4.61 -6.15
CA LYS A 96 -11.66 4.98 -6.00
C LYS A 96 -11.84 6.26 -5.17
N SER A 97 -11.07 6.43 -4.10
CA SER A 97 -11.17 7.58 -3.20
C SER A 97 -10.65 8.88 -3.81
N ILE A 98 -9.69 8.80 -4.73
CA ILE A 98 -9.08 9.97 -5.38
C ILE A 98 -9.77 10.36 -6.70
N GLU A 99 -10.78 9.63 -7.13
CA GLU A 99 -11.51 9.90 -8.36
C GLU A 99 -12.18 11.29 -8.31
N GLY A 100 -12.04 12.06 -9.39
CA GLY A 100 -12.60 13.42 -9.52
C GLY A 100 -11.81 14.51 -8.80
N LYS A 101 -10.62 14.18 -8.25
CA LYS A 101 -9.73 15.17 -7.63
C LYS A 101 -8.71 15.71 -8.63
N ASP A 102 -8.45 17.01 -8.55
CA ASP A 102 -7.38 17.66 -9.32
C ASP A 102 -6.06 17.67 -8.54
N GLN A 103 -6.16 17.75 -7.21
CA GLN A 103 -5.05 17.69 -6.26
C GLN A 103 -5.49 16.90 -5.02
N LEU A 104 -4.53 16.31 -4.32
CA LEU A 104 -4.76 15.56 -3.08
C LEU A 104 -4.14 16.32 -1.92
N SER A 105 -4.97 16.80 -1.02
CA SER A 105 -4.55 17.32 0.28
C SER A 105 -4.11 16.18 1.21
N VAL A 106 -3.52 16.51 2.35
CA VAL A 106 -3.22 15.55 3.43
C VAL A 106 -4.48 14.78 3.84
N GLU A 107 -5.62 15.45 3.95
CA GLU A 107 -6.89 14.80 4.30
C GLU A 107 -7.37 13.83 3.20
N ASP A 108 -7.17 14.18 1.92
CA ASP A 108 -7.51 13.30 0.81
C ASP A 108 -6.62 12.05 0.79
N LEU A 109 -5.33 12.21 1.08
CA LEU A 109 -4.39 11.08 1.20
C LEU A 109 -4.80 10.14 2.35
N ALA A 110 -5.15 10.70 3.51
CA ALA A 110 -5.61 9.91 4.66
C ALA A 110 -6.88 9.11 4.33
N LYS A 111 -7.87 9.75 3.69
CA LYS A 111 -9.11 9.09 3.24
C LYS A 111 -8.84 8.02 2.18
N ALA A 112 -7.90 8.27 1.27
CA ALA A 112 -7.53 7.32 0.23
C ALA A 112 -6.89 6.05 0.83
N LEU A 113 -5.97 6.21 1.79
CA LEU A 113 -5.38 5.08 2.52
C LEU A 113 -6.44 4.28 3.28
N LYS A 114 -7.36 4.96 3.96
CA LYS A 114 -8.47 4.29 4.65
C LYS A 114 -9.37 3.52 3.69
N SER A 115 -9.71 4.10 2.55
CA SER A 115 -10.47 3.42 1.50
C SER A 115 -9.73 2.19 0.96
N GLY A 116 -8.40 2.27 0.81
CA GLY A 116 -7.54 1.15 0.44
C GLY A 116 -7.63 0.00 1.45
N SER A 117 -7.43 0.31 2.73
CA SER A 117 -7.55 -0.65 3.84
C SER A 117 -8.93 -1.32 3.87
N ASP A 118 -10.00 -0.54 3.85
CA ASP A 118 -11.37 -1.06 3.91
C ASP A 118 -11.71 -1.95 2.69
N THR A 119 -11.18 -1.60 1.52
CA THR A 119 -11.35 -2.39 0.30
C THR A 119 -10.62 -3.72 0.39
N ALA A 120 -9.40 -3.74 0.91
CA ALA A 120 -8.61 -4.95 1.10
C ALA A 120 -9.27 -5.90 2.13
N TYR A 121 -9.75 -5.39 3.26
CA TYR A 121 -10.47 -6.19 4.27
C TYR A 121 -11.75 -6.82 3.71
N LYS A 122 -12.51 -6.08 2.89
CA LYS A 122 -13.74 -6.61 2.26
C LYS A 122 -13.46 -7.68 1.21
N ALA A 123 -12.28 -7.67 0.61
CA ALA A 123 -11.91 -8.64 -0.43
C ALA A 123 -11.41 -9.98 0.14
N VAL A 124 -11.03 -10.02 1.41
CA VAL A 124 -10.52 -11.23 2.06
C VAL A 124 -11.64 -11.88 2.86
N ILE A 125 -11.94 -13.14 2.56
CA ILE A 125 -13.04 -13.89 3.21
C ILE A 125 -12.82 -14.00 4.72
N LYS A 126 -11.56 -14.25 5.14
CA LYS A 126 -11.19 -14.39 6.55
C LYS A 126 -9.92 -13.59 6.82
N PRO A 127 -10.04 -12.28 7.13
CA PRO A 127 -8.89 -11.47 7.49
C PRO A 127 -8.19 -12.02 8.73
N ILE A 128 -6.86 -12.05 8.68
CA ILE A 128 -6.02 -12.52 9.80
C ILE A 128 -5.17 -11.34 10.28
N GLU A 129 -5.23 -11.08 11.58
CA GLU A 129 -4.42 -10.04 12.22
C GLU A 129 -2.96 -10.47 12.33
N GLY A 130 -2.06 -9.48 12.43
CA GLY A 130 -0.61 -9.70 12.39
C GLY A 130 -0.06 -9.85 10.97
N THR A 131 -0.82 -9.41 9.96
CA THR A 131 -0.44 -9.45 8.55
C THR A 131 -0.39 -8.05 7.93
N ILE A 132 -0.10 -7.95 6.63
CA ILE A 132 -0.18 -6.69 5.86
C ILE A 132 -1.53 -5.97 6.08
N LEU A 133 -2.62 -6.73 6.28
CA LEU A 133 -3.95 -6.16 6.55
C LEU A 133 -3.95 -5.34 7.85
N THR A 134 -3.33 -5.87 8.91
CA THR A 134 -3.21 -5.14 10.19
C THR A 134 -2.43 -3.84 10.02
N VAL A 135 -1.26 -3.90 9.36
CA VAL A 135 -0.42 -2.72 9.18
C VAL A 135 -1.12 -1.65 8.36
N VAL A 136 -1.77 -2.01 7.25
CA VAL A 136 -2.50 -1.02 6.44
C VAL A 136 -3.72 -0.45 7.18
N ARG A 137 -4.41 -1.25 8.00
CA ARG A 137 -5.54 -0.79 8.81
C ARG A 137 -5.07 0.20 9.88
N GLU A 138 -4.09 -0.17 10.68
CA GLU A 138 -3.61 0.67 11.77
C GLU A 138 -3.01 1.98 11.26
N SER A 139 -2.18 1.90 10.20
CA SER A 139 -1.61 3.09 9.55
C SER A 139 -2.68 4.00 8.97
N SER A 140 -3.71 3.45 8.31
CA SER A 140 -4.79 4.25 7.74
C SER A 140 -5.71 4.86 8.80
N ASP A 141 -5.97 4.16 9.90
CA ASP A 141 -6.73 4.69 11.04
C ASP A 141 -5.97 5.83 11.73
N PHE A 142 -4.65 5.67 11.90
CA PHE A 142 -3.77 6.72 12.39
C PHE A 142 -3.77 7.93 11.45
N ALA A 143 -3.66 7.71 10.12
CA ALA A 143 -3.68 8.74 9.10
C ALA A 143 -4.94 9.63 9.21
N VAL A 144 -6.13 9.01 9.30
CA VAL A 144 -7.40 9.74 9.43
C VAL A 144 -7.46 10.57 10.72
N LYS A 145 -6.99 10.00 11.84
CA LYS A 145 -7.01 10.68 13.15
C LYS A 145 -6.01 11.84 13.24
N ASN A 146 -4.92 11.78 12.49
CA ASN A 146 -3.79 12.70 12.65
C ASN A 146 -3.51 13.58 11.42
N SER A 147 -4.28 13.47 10.35
CA SER A 147 -4.08 14.25 9.11
C SER A 147 -3.96 15.76 9.34
N LYS A 148 -4.73 16.31 10.29
CA LYS A 148 -4.72 17.73 10.64
C LYS A 148 -3.51 18.20 11.45
N LYS A 149 -2.67 17.27 11.94
CA LYS A 149 -1.47 17.60 12.71
C LYS A 149 -0.27 17.83 11.84
N ALA A 150 -0.24 17.25 10.64
CA ALA A 150 0.84 17.41 9.69
C ALA A 150 0.81 18.81 9.06
N LYS A 151 1.97 19.43 8.92
CA LYS A 151 2.12 20.76 8.31
C LYS A 151 2.03 20.69 6.79
N ASP A 152 2.41 19.58 6.21
CA ASP A 152 2.39 19.33 4.77
C ASP A 152 2.35 17.82 4.45
N CYS A 153 2.31 17.48 3.15
CA CYS A 153 2.25 16.11 2.70
C CYS A 153 3.52 15.30 3.03
N VAL A 154 4.68 15.94 3.15
CA VAL A 154 5.94 15.26 3.48
C VAL A 154 5.90 14.80 4.93
N GLU A 155 5.64 15.73 5.87
CA GLU A 155 5.52 15.40 7.30
C GLU A 155 4.43 14.35 7.54
N PHE A 156 3.30 14.44 6.81
CA PHE A 156 2.25 13.43 6.88
C PHE A 156 2.74 12.04 6.48
N MET A 157 3.49 11.92 5.38
CA MET A 157 4.02 10.64 4.93
C MET A 157 5.07 10.08 5.89
N GLU A 158 5.91 10.93 6.48
CA GLU A 158 6.87 10.53 7.52
C GLU A 158 6.14 9.97 8.75
N MET A 159 5.12 10.66 9.26
CA MET A 159 4.28 10.17 10.36
C MET A 159 3.60 8.85 10.03
N LEU A 160 3.15 8.66 8.79
CA LEU A 160 2.51 7.43 8.33
C LEU A 160 3.48 6.25 8.31
N VAL A 161 4.70 6.45 7.79
CA VAL A 161 5.75 5.43 7.77
C VAL A 161 6.13 5.02 9.18
N GLU A 162 6.33 5.99 10.08
CA GLU A 162 6.63 5.71 11.49
C GLU A 162 5.54 4.87 12.16
N GLU A 163 4.25 5.14 11.89
CA GLU A 163 3.16 4.34 12.43
C GLU A 163 3.10 2.95 11.80
N ALA A 164 3.38 2.84 10.51
CA ALA A 164 3.47 1.54 9.84
C ALA A 164 4.57 0.67 10.45
N ASP A 165 5.74 1.25 10.74
CA ASP A 165 6.83 0.55 11.43
C ASP A 165 6.42 0.09 12.84
N LYS A 166 5.76 0.94 13.61
CA LYS A 166 5.23 0.57 14.93
C LYS A 166 4.20 -0.57 14.85
N SER A 167 3.33 -0.55 13.87
CA SER A 167 2.37 -1.62 13.63
C SER A 167 3.07 -2.92 13.24
N LEU A 168 4.06 -2.84 12.35
CA LEU A 168 4.87 -3.97 11.91
C LEU A 168 5.58 -4.65 13.08
N GLU A 169 6.17 -3.88 14.00
CA GLU A 169 6.84 -4.40 15.20
C GLU A 169 5.90 -5.22 16.10
N ARG A 170 4.61 -4.93 16.11
CA ARG A 170 3.60 -5.64 16.93
C ARG A 170 3.04 -6.90 16.26
N THR A 171 3.32 -7.13 14.97
CA THR A 171 2.73 -8.27 14.25
C THR A 171 3.03 -9.63 14.85
N PRO A 172 4.22 -9.91 15.47
CA PRO A 172 4.47 -11.19 16.14
C PRO A 172 3.57 -11.45 17.35
N ASP A 173 3.10 -10.40 18.01
CA ASP A 173 2.19 -10.53 19.16
C ASP A 173 0.75 -10.90 18.72
N LEU A 174 0.41 -10.63 17.49
CA LEU A 174 -0.90 -10.89 16.90
C LEU A 174 -0.97 -12.21 16.13
N LEU A 175 0.15 -12.69 15.60
CA LEU A 175 0.21 -13.89 14.78
C LEU A 175 1.30 -14.85 15.26
N LYS A 176 0.86 -15.95 15.88
CA LYS A 176 1.75 -16.95 16.50
C LYS A 176 2.81 -17.49 15.52
N ASN A 177 2.46 -17.72 14.26
CA ASN A 177 3.40 -18.18 13.24
C ASN A 177 4.63 -17.27 13.08
N LEU A 178 4.45 -15.95 13.20
CA LEU A 178 5.54 -14.98 13.13
C LEU A 178 6.40 -15.06 14.39
N LYS A 179 5.76 -15.16 15.56
CA LYS A 179 6.46 -15.28 16.85
C LYS A 179 7.31 -16.56 16.90
N ASP A 180 6.73 -17.68 16.50
CA ASP A 180 7.42 -18.99 16.51
C ASP A 180 8.60 -19.03 15.51
N ALA A 181 8.54 -18.25 14.44
CA ALA A 181 9.60 -18.12 13.44
C ALA A 181 10.63 -17.01 13.76
N ASP A 182 10.45 -16.26 14.86
CA ASP A 182 11.23 -15.06 15.16
C ASP A 182 11.26 -14.06 13.99
N ARG A 183 10.09 -13.81 13.42
CA ARG A 183 9.88 -12.94 12.24
C ARG A 183 8.79 -11.91 12.49
N LYS A 184 8.86 -10.80 11.76
CA LYS A 184 7.77 -9.83 11.63
C LYS A 184 6.96 -10.13 10.37
N SER A 185 5.78 -9.53 10.27
CA SER A 185 4.99 -9.62 9.03
C SER A 185 5.79 -9.09 7.84
N VAL A 186 5.45 -9.61 6.69
CA VAL A 186 6.00 -9.12 5.41
C VAL A 186 5.08 -8.02 4.90
N VAL A 187 5.56 -6.81 4.86
CA VAL A 187 4.77 -5.62 4.48
C VAL A 187 5.53 -4.73 3.52
#